data_26c63f13320aea2c80be67b54f2b550a
#
_entry.id   26c63f13320aea2c80be67b54f2b550a
#
_cell.length_a   1.000
_cell.length_b   1.000
_cell.length_c   1.000
_cell.angle_alpha   90.00
_cell.angle_beta   90.00
_cell.angle_gamma   90.00
#
_symmetry.space_group_name_H-M   'P 1'
#
loop_
_entity.id
_entity.type
_entity.pdbx_description
1 polymer ?
#
loop_
_entity_poly.entity_id
_entity_poly.type
_entity_poly.pdbx_seq_one_letter_code
_entity_poly.pdbx_strand_id
1 'polypeptide(L)' 'MTDITFNDKKYTVEDLSERARYMVAQIEEIQNELAIEKAKIDRLEVASNGFKQLLADELESKEGA' A
#
# COMPACT_ATOMS: atom_id res chain seq x y z
N MET A 1 26.10 -11.35 -5.27
CA MET A 1 26.06 -10.67 -3.97
C MET A 1 24.93 -9.68 -3.95
N THR A 2 24.17 -9.69 -2.90
CA THR A 2 23.02 -8.82 -2.76
C THR A 2 23.34 -7.69 -1.78
N ASP A 3 23.23 -6.46 -2.27
CA ASP A 3 23.43 -5.29 -1.44
C ASP A 3 22.09 -4.70 -1.08
N ILE A 4 21.98 -4.17 0.12
CA ILE A 4 20.80 -3.44 0.55
C ILE A 4 21.22 -2.05 0.99
N THR A 5 20.34 -1.08 0.81
CA THR A 5 20.57 0.29 1.26
C THR A 5 19.58 0.60 2.37
N PHE A 6 20.11 1.00 3.51
CA PHE A 6 19.28 1.35 4.65
C PHE A 6 19.86 2.59 5.32
N ASN A 7 19.02 3.61 5.49
CA ASN A 7 19.43 4.90 6.06
C ASN A 7 20.64 5.49 5.31
N ASP A 8 20.61 5.42 3.98
CA ASP A 8 21.64 5.96 3.08
C ASP A 8 22.96 5.23 3.15
N LYS A 9 23.02 4.06 3.78
CA LYS A 9 24.22 3.24 3.82
C LYS A 9 23.97 1.92 3.10
N LYS A 10 24.98 1.47 2.40
CA LYS A 10 24.92 0.18 1.72
C LYS A 10 25.51 -0.90 2.61
N TYR A 11 24.80 -2.03 2.65
CA TYR A 11 25.26 -3.19 3.39
C TYR A 11 25.21 -4.41 2.47
N THR A 12 26.17 -5.29 2.63
CA THR A 12 26.15 -6.57 1.92
C THR A 12 25.39 -7.57 2.81
N VAL A 13 24.42 -8.25 2.24
CA VAL A 13 23.58 -9.18 3.00
C VAL A 13 24.41 -10.22 3.74
N GLU A 14 25.48 -10.72 3.11
CA GLU A 14 26.36 -11.71 3.72
C GLU A 14 27.06 -11.22 4.98
N ASP A 15 27.23 -9.91 5.09
CA ASP A 15 27.90 -9.30 6.24
C ASP A 15 26.95 -9.01 7.41
N LEU A 16 25.66 -9.22 7.20
CA LEU A 16 24.66 -8.97 8.24
C LEU A 16 24.55 -10.17 9.17
N SER A 17 24.24 -9.88 10.44
CA SER A 17 23.95 -10.95 11.39
C SER A 17 22.65 -11.65 10.99
N GLU A 18 22.40 -12.84 11.53
CA GLU A 18 21.16 -13.55 11.27
C GLU A 18 19.94 -12.73 11.70
N ARG A 19 20.07 -12.06 12.83
CA ARG A 19 18.98 -11.20 13.33
C ARG A 19 18.71 -10.04 12.38
N ALA A 20 19.78 -9.42 11.86
CA ALA A 20 19.62 -8.32 10.91
C ALA A 20 18.97 -8.82 9.61
N ARG A 21 19.38 -9.98 9.13
CA ARG A 21 18.77 -10.56 7.91
C ARG A 21 17.30 -10.87 8.12
N TYR A 22 16.95 -11.38 9.29
CA TYR A 22 15.55 -11.65 9.62
C TYR A 22 14.73 -10.37 9.58
N MET A 23 15.26 -9.30 10.18
CA MET A 23 14.58 -8.00 10.18
C MET A 23 14.40 -7.43 8.79
N VAL A 24 15.41 -7.56 7.93
CA VAL A 24 15.31 -7.12 6.55
C VAL A 24 14.19 -7.87 5.82
N ALA A 25 14.13 -9.18 6.02
CA ALA A 25 13.08 -9.98 5.39
C ALA A 25 11.69 -9.56 5.88
N GLN A 26 11.56 -9.27 7.16
CA GLN A 26 10.29 -8.80 7.72
C GLN A 26 9.89 -7.45 7.15
N ILE A 27 10.83 -6.54 7.00
CA ILE A 27 10.56 -5.22 6.42
C ILE A 27 10.06 -5.38 4.99
N GLU A 28 10.69 -6.23 4.19
CA GLU A 28 10.28 -6.47 2.82
C GLU A 28 8.86 -7.03 2.74
N GLU A 29 8.54 -8.01 3.59
CA GLU A 29 7.19 -8.58 3.63
C GLU A 29 6.17 -7.53 4.04
N ILE A 30 6.47 -6.74 5.05
CA ILE A 30 5.57 -5.69 5.52
C ILE A 30 5.35 -4.65 4.43
N GLN A 31 6.38 -4.25 3.71
CA GLN A 31 6.24 -3.29 2.63
C GLN A 31 5.37 -3.83 1.50
N ASN A 32 5.49 -5.12 1.20
CA ASN A 32 4.63 -5.74 0.20
C ASN A 32 3.17 -5.76 0.65
N GLU A 33 2.93 -6.09 1.92
CA GLU A 33 1.59 -6.07 2.49
C GLU A 33 0.99 -4.66 2.48
N LEU A 34 1.80 -3.67 2.83
CA LEU A 34 1.37 -2.27 2.79
C LEU A 34 0.95 -1.86 1.37
N ALA A 35 1.73 -2.27 0.37
CA ALA A 35 1.39 -1.96 -1.01
C ALA A 35 0.06 -2.57 -1.42
N ILE A 36 -0.19 -3.82 -1.02
CA ILE A 36 -1.45 -4.50 -1.29
C ILE A 36 -2.62 -3.79 -0.60
N GLU A 37 -2.43 -3.43 0.66
CA GLU A 37 -3.49 -2.75 1.42
C GLU A 37 -3.77 -1.35 0.87
N LYS A 38 -2.74 -0.62 0.45
CA LYS A 38 -2.92 0.68 -0.17
C LYS A 38 -3.72 0.57 -1.47
N ALA A 39 -3.44 -0.46 -2.26
CA ALA A 39 -4.20 -0.70 -3.49
C ALA A 39 -5.68 -0.99 -3.18
N LYS A 40 -5.95 -1.74 -2.11
CA LYS A 40 -7.32 -2.00 -1.66
C LYS A 40 -8.04 -0.72 -1.27
N ILE A 41 -7.37 0.12 -0.49
CA ILE A 41 -7.94 1.40 -0.06
C ILE A 41 -8.26 2.27 -1.26
N ASP A 42 -7.34 2.33 -2.21
CA ASP A 42 -7.53 3.11 -3.42
C ASP A 42 -8.77 2.66 -4.19
N ARG A 43 -8.92 1.36 -4.38
CA ARG A 43 -10.10 0.80 -5.06
C ARG A 43 -11.39 1.09 -4.30
N LEU A 44 -11.34 1.01 -2.98
CA LEU A 44 -12.50 1.29 -2.15
C LEU A 44 -12.88 2.76 -2.20
N GLU A 45 -11.90 3.65 -2.22
CA GLU A 45 -12.15 5.08 -2.36
C GLU A 45 -12.81 5.39 -3.70
N VAL A 46 -12.31 4.79 -4.78
CA VAL A 46 -12.90 4.96 -6.11
C VAL A 46 -14.33 4.47 -6.12
N ALA A 47 -14.57 3.29 -5.55
CA ALA A 47 -15.92 2.72 -5.46
C ALA A 47 -16.86 3.61 -4.65
N SER A 48 -16.37 4.11 -3.52
CA SER A 48 -17.15 4.99 -2.66
C SER A 48 -17.54 6.26 -3.40
N ASN A 49 -16.59 6.88 -4.10
CA ASN A 49 -16.85 8.09 -4.86
C ASN A 49 -17.84 7.82 -5.99
N GLY A 50 -17.74 6.66 -6.64
CA GLY A 50 -18.69 6.26 -7.68
C GLY A 50 -20.11 6.15 -7.15
N PHE A 51 -20.28 5.50 -6.02
CA PHE A 51 -21.60 5.38 -5.39
C PHE A 51 -22.13 6.72 -4.93
N LYS A 52 -21.27 7.59 -4.42
CA LYS A 52 -21.70 8.94 -4.02
C LYS A 52 -22.22 9.72 -5.23
N GLN A 53 -21.57 9.57 -6.37
CA GLN A 53 -22.01 10.23 -7.59
C GLN A 53 -23.37 9.66 -8.05
N LEU A 54 -23.53 8.35 -8.00
CA LEU A 54 -24.79 7.71 -8.36
C LEU A 54 -25.91 8.15 -7.43
N LEU A 55 -25.62 8.28 -6.15
CA LEU A 55 -26.61 8.76 -5.20
C LEU A 55 -27.01 10.20 -5.48
N ALA A 56 -26.03 11.06 -5.77
CA ALA A 56 -26.30 12.45 -6.10
C ALA A 56 -27.23 12.53 -7.33
N ASP A 57 -26.95 11.73 -8.35
CA ASP A 57 -27.78 11.70 -9.55
C ASP A 57 -29.20 11.23 -9.26
N GLU A 58 -29.33 10.22 -8.40
CA GLU A 58 -30.65 9.70 -8.03
C GLU A 58 -31.46 10.73 -7.26
N LEU A 59 -30.82 11.41 -6.31
CA LEU A 59 -31.49 12.43 -5.51
C LEU A 59 -31.91 13.62 -6.36
N GLU A 60 -31.09 14.06 -7.29
CA GLU A 60 -31.40 15.14 -8.21
C GLU A 60 -32.56 14.76 -9.13
N SER A 61 -32.58 13.52 -9.59
CA SER A 61 -33.66 13.00 -10.42
C SER A 61 -34.99 13.08 -9.70
N LYS A 62 -35.02 12.69 -8.43
CA LYS A 62 -36.24 12.76 -7.61
C LYS A 62 -36.70 14.18 -7.37
N GLU A 63 -35.76 15.08 -7.09
CA GLU A 63 -36.10 16.49 -6.86
C GLU A 63 -36.58 17.17 -8.13
N GLY A 64 -36.02 16.76 -9.27
CA GLY A 64 -36.41 17.30 -10.54
C GLY A 64 -37.76 16.83 -11.04
N ALA A 65 -38.25 15.78 -10.44
CA ALA A 65 -39.56 15.25 -10.80
C ALA A 65 -40.67 16.00 -10.03
#